data_5032c68d85e57f89c858e22f06bc1a99
#
_entry.id   5032c68d85e57f89c858e22f06bc1a99
#
_cell.length_a   1.000
_cell.length_b   1.000
_cell.length_c   1.000
_cell.angle_alpha   90.00
_cell.angle_beta   90.00
_cell.angle_gamma   90.00
#
_symmetry.space_group_name_H-M   'P 1'
#
loop_
_entity.id
_entity.type
_entity.pdbx_description
1 polymer ?
#
loop_
_entity_poly.entity_id
_entity_poly.type
_entity_poly.pdbx_seq_one_letter_code
_entity_poly.pdbx_strand_id
1 'polypeptide(L)'
;MRYAIIADIHANLTAFTAVLDDIESRGGVEEVWCLGDVVGYGPDPHECIEFLRQHNHVCVAGNHDWAAINKLSLSEFNPDAAAACRWTTKQLSPEDIAYLESLPLVIEKGDFTLVHGSPREPIWEYLLSISSARQNFAYFQSQFCLVGHSHVPMVFRYTGAGGCSFSPFLPNVGLVLGESRLIINPGGVGQPRDGDPRASYAIYDSKTKIVRLYRIPYDIGTVSYTHLRAHETG
;
A
#
# COMPACT_ATOMS: atom_id res chain seq x y z
N MET A 1 1.94 -10.96 -18.62
CA MET A 1 1.08 -10.77 -17.45
C MET A 1 1.36 -9.41 -16.84
N ARG A 2 0.32 -8.71 -16.41
CA ARG A 2 0.44 -7.40 -15.77
C ARG A 2 -0.19 -7.46 -14.38
N TYR A 3 0.41 -6.77 -13.42
CA TYR A 3 0.01 -6.75 -12.01
C TYR A 3 -0.06 -5.31 -11.54
N ALA A 4 -1.16 -4.91 -10.89
CA ALA A 4 -1.23 -3.62 -10.21
C ALA A 4 -0.66 -3.76 -8.80
N ILE A 5 0.17 -2.82 -8.39
CA ILE A 5 0.76 -2.74 -7.06
C ILE A 5 0.17 -1.51 -6.39
N ILE A 6 -0.62 -1.71 -5.35
CA ILE A 6 -1.30 -0.67 -4.58
C ILE A 6 -0.97 -0.79 -3.10
N ALA A 7 -1.02 0.30 -2.36
CA ALA A 7 -0.81 0.35 -0.92
C ALA A 7 -1.62 1.48 -0.29
N ASP A 8 -1.88 1.38 1.00
CA ASP A 8 -2.35 2.49 1.81
C ASP A 8 -3.63 3.14 1.22
N ILE A 9 -4.65 2.32 0.99
CA ILE A 9 -5.97 2.74 0.45
C ILE A 9 -6.69 3.62 1.47
N HIS A 10 -6.56 3.25 2.75
CA HIS A 10 -7.07 4.02 3.88
C HIS A 10 -8.55 4.42 3.75
N ALA A 11 -9.41 3.47 3.40
CA ALA A 11 -10.84 3.68 3.29
C ALA A 11 -11.23 4.90 2.41
N ASN A 12 -10.39 5.28 1.44
CA ASN A 12 -10.63 6.34 0.48
C ASN A 12 -11.16 5.74 -0.83
N LEU A 13 -12.46 5.44 -0.84
CA LEU A 13 -13.12 4.82 -2.00
C LEU A 13 -12.97 5.65 -3.27
N THR A 14 -13.06 6.98 -3.16
CA THR A 14 -12.93 7.89 -4.31
C THR A 14 -11.57 7.77 -4.99
N ALA A 15 -10.48 7.75 -4.20
CA ALA A 15 -9.14 7.56 -4.73
C ALA A 15 -8.93 6.16 -5.27
N PHE A 16 -9.46 5.14 -4.59
CA PHE A 16 -9.33 3.75 -4.99
C PHE A 16 -10.09 3.46 -6.30
N THR A 17 -11.31 3.96 -6.44
CA THR A 17 -12.07 3.87 -7.69
C THR A 17 -11.31 4.52 -8.86
N ALA A 18 -10.79 5.74 -8.66
CA ALA A 18 -10.03 6.42 -9.70
C ALA A 18 -8.78 5.62 -10.14
N VAL A 19 -8.11 4.93 -9.21
CA VAL A 19 -6.97 4.05 -9.54
C VAL A 19 -7.42 2.83 -10.34
N LEU A 20 -8.53 2.17 -9.97
CA LEU A 20 -9.03 1.00 -10.70
C LEU A 20 -9.52 1.38 -12.11
N ASP A 21 -10.20 2.51 -12.25
CA ASP A 21 -10.62 3.04 -13.56
C ASP A 21 -9.42 3.33 -14.47
N ASP A 22 -8.34 3.88 -13.91
CA ASP A 22 -7.10 4.12 -14.68
C ASP A 22 -6.42 2.80 -15.07
N ILE A 23 -6.39 1.79 -14.19
CA ILE A 23 -5.91 0.43 -14.50
C ILE A 23 -6.67 -0.15 -15.68
N GLU A 24 -8.00 -0.08 -15.67
CA GLU A 24 -8.84 -0.59 -16.76
C GLU A 24 -8.61 0.19 -18.07
N SER A 25 -8.50 1.51 -17.99
CA SER A 25 -8.21 2.37 -19.16
C SER A 25 -6.87 2.04 -19.82
N ARG A 26 -5.92 1.50 -19.05
CA ARG A 26 -4.60 1.05 -19.53
C ARG A 26 -4.60 -0.39 -20.03
N GLY A 27 -5.77 -1.04 -20.12
CA GLY A 27 -5.93 -2.41 -20.63
C GLY A 27 -5.93 -3.49 -19.54
N GLY A 28 -6.22 -3.12 -18.30
CA GLY A 28 -6.41 -4.02 -17.16
C GLY A 28 -5.14 -4.72 -16.67
N VAL A 29 -5.32 -5.52 -15.64
CA VAL A 29 -4.27 -6.37 -15.02
C VAL A 29 -4.84 -7.75 -14.71
N GLU A 30 -3.98 -8.75 -14.56
CA GLU A 30 -4.42 -10.10 -14.18
C GLU A 30 -4.68 -10.22 -12.67
N GLU A 31 -3.97 -9.45 -11.86
CA GLU A 31 -4.10 -9.52 -10.39
C GLU A 31 -3.66 -8.19 -9.77
N VAL A 32 -4.32 -7.83 -8.67
CA VAL A 32 -3.97 -6.68 -7.84
C VAL A 32 -3.14 -7.17 -6.65
N TRP A 33 -1.98 -6.58 -6.42
CA TRP A 33 -1.12 -6.81 -5.26
C TRP A 33 -1.27 -5.64 -4.29
N CYS A 34 -2.03 -5.85 -3.22
CA CYS A 34 -2.27 -4.86 -2.19
C CYS A 34 -1.27 -5.03 -1.04
N LEU A 35 -0.58 -3.97 -0.71
CA LEU A 35 0.46 -3.96 0.32
C LEU A 35 -0.07 -3.52 1.70
N GLY A 36 -1.37 -3.72 1.97
CA GLY A 36 -2.00 -3.45 3.26
C GLY A 36 -2.50 -2.01 3.44
N ASP A 37 -3.02 -1.75 4.62
CA ASP A 37 -3.73 -0.54 5.00
C ASP A 37 -4.91 -0.24 4.05
N VAL A 38 -5.77 -1.24 3.91
CA VAL A 38 -7.03 -1.12 3.16
C VAL A 38 -7.95 -0.15 3.87
N VAL A 39 -7.99 -0.21 5.22
CA VAL A 39 -8.86 0.62 6.07
C VAL A 39 -8.08 1.65 6.90
N GLY A 40 -8.78 2.39 7.74
CA GLY A 40 -8.22 3.47 8.56
C GLY A 40 -8.28 4.83 7.87
N TYR A 41 -8.29 5.91 8.64
CA TYR A 41 -8.43 7.30 8.23
C TYR A 41 -9.73 7.65 7.50
N GLY A 42 -9.95 7.13 6.30
CA GLY A 42 -11.05 7.50 5.41
C GLY A 42 -12.42 6.95 5.84
N PRO A 43 -13.49 7.42 5.17
CA PRO A 43 -14.87 7.18 5.61
C PRO A 43 -15.50 5.88 5.08
N ASP A 44 -14.89 5.17 4.12
CA ASP A 44 -15.53 4.08 3.37
C ASP A 44 -14.80 2.73 3.57
N PRO A 45 -14.62 2.23 4.85
CA PRO A 45 -13.83 1.02 5.09
C PRO A 45 -14.47 -0.24 4.53
N HIS A 46 -15.79 -0.42 4.69
CA HIS A 46 -16.53 -1.55 4.17
C HIS A 46 -16.48 -1.60 2.64
N GLU A 47 -16.76 -0.47 2.00
CA GLU A 47 -16.80 -0.33 0.55
C GLU A 47 -15.42 -0.61 -0.07
N CYS A 48 -14.34 -0.16 0.55
CA CYS A 48 -12.98 -0.42 0.06
C CYS A 48 -12.61 -1.91 0.17
N ILE A 49 -13.00 -2.59 1.25
CA ILE A 49 -12.81 -4.04 1.40
C ILE A 49 -13.60 -4.79 0.31
N GLU A 50 -14.90 -4.50 0.18
CA GLU A 50 -15.76 -5.16 -0.80
C GLU A 50 -15.28 -4.92 -2.23
N PHE A 51 -14.87 -3.69 -2.54
CA PHE A 51 -14.38 -3.34 -3.86
C PHE A 51 -13.06 -4.05 -4.19
N LEU A 52 -12.14 -4.19 -3.23
CA LEU A 52 -10.92 -4.99 -3.41
C LEU A 52 -11.25 -6.47 -3.64
N ARG A 53 -12.18 -7.03 -2.87
CA ARG A 53 -12.62 -8.45 -2.97
C ARG A 53 -13.30 -8.81 -4.29
N GLN A 54 -13.85 -7.83 -5.01
CA GLN A 54 -14.44 -8.04 -6.35
C GLN A 54 -13.38 -8.27 -7.43
N HIS A 55 -12.11 -7.97 -7.15
CA HIS A 55 -10.99 -8.14 -8.07
C HIS A 55 -10.17 -9.39 -7.72
N ASN A 56 -9.52 -9.98 -8.73
CA ASN A 56 -8.49 -10.99 -8.45
C ASN A 56 -7.32 -10.30 -7.75
N HIS A 57 -7.07 -10.64 -6.49
CA HIS A 57 -6.08 -9.93 -5.68
C HIS A 57 -5.37 -10.84 -4.67
N VAL A 58 -4.22 -10.37 -4.22
CA VAL A 58 -3.57 -10.77 -2.97
C VAL A 58 -3.37 -9.53 -2.13
N CYS A 59 -3.47 -9.67 -0.80
CA CYS A 59 -3.32 -8.56 0.13
C CYS A 59 -2.56 -9.01 1.37
N VAL A 60 -1.60 -8.19 1.82
CA VAL A 60 -0.97 -8.34 3.15
C VAL A 60 -1.66 -7.43 4.14
N ALA A 61 -1.58 -7.76 5.43
CA ALA A 61 -2.12 -6.91 6.49
C ALA A 61 -1.24 -5.68 6.72
N GLY A 62 -1.87 -4.50 6.89
CA GLY A 62 -1.22 -3.30 7.36
C GLY A 62 -1.47 -3.03 8.85
N ASN A 63 -0.80 -2.02 9.42
CA ASN A 63 -0.97 -1.67 10.82
C ASN A 63 -2.36 -1.11 11.12
N HIS A 64 -2.97 -0.35 10.19
CA HIS A 64 -4.34 0.13 10.35
C HIS A 64 -5.37 -1.00 10.22
N ASP A 65 -5.14 -1.98 9.33
CA ASP A 65 -6.00 -3.15 9.21
C ASP A 65 -6.05 -3.94 10.53
N TRP A 66 -4.90 -4.21 11.13
CA TRP A 66 -4.82 -4.91 12.41
C TRP A 66 -5.34 -4.09 13.60
N ALA A 67 -5.10 -2.76 13.59
CA ALA A 67 -5.64 -1.88 14.62
C ALA A 67 -7.17 -1.82 14.58
N ALA A 68 -7.78 -1.78 13.39
CA ALA A 68 -9.23 -1.75 13.21
C ALA A 68 -9.94 -2.99 13.74
N ILE A 69 -9.27 -4.13 13.78
CA ILE A 69 -9.79 -5.40 14.33
C ILE A 69 -9.23 -5.74 15.73
N ASN A 70 -8.63 -4.77 16.41
CA ASN A 70 -8.05 -4.89 17.76
C ASN A 70 -6.93 -5.94 17.90
N LYS A 71 -6.26 -6.34 16.82
CA LYS A 71 -5.05 -7.17 16.84
C LYS A 71 -3.80 -6.39 17.24
N LEU A 72 -3.86 -5.04 17.15
CA LEU A 72 -2.75 -4.15 17.42
C LEU A 72 -3.16 -3.06 18.42
N SER A 73 -2.30 -2.77 19.40
CA SER A 73 -2.55 -1.69 20.35
C SER A 73 -2.51 -0.33 19.69
N LEU A 74 -3.43 0.56 20.04
CA LEU A 74 -3.45 1.95 19.55
C LEU A 74 -2.43 2.85 20.28
N SER A 75 -1.67 2.35 21.26
CA SER A 75 -0.71 3.14 22.04
C SER A 75 0.45 3.68 21.19
N GLU A 76 0.78 3.00 20.11
CA GLU A 76 1.85 3.38 19.17
C GLU A 76 1.37 4.36 18.07
N PHE A 77 0.06 4.57 17.95
CA PHE A 77 -0.51 5.48 16.95
C PHE A 77 -0.51 6.92 17.47
N ASN A 78 -0.36 7.89 16.55
CA ASN A 78 -0.66 9.27 16.90
C ASN A 78 -2.16 9.43 17.23
N PRO A 79 -2.57 10.50 17.94
CA PRO A 79 -3.95 10.65 18.40
C PRO A 79 -5.02 10.60 17.29
N ASP A 80 -4.73 11.20 16.12
CA ASP A 80 -5.68 11.25 15.00
C ASP A 80 -5.84 9.88 14.36
N ALA A 81 -4.73 9.18 14.11
CA ALA A 81 -4.75 7.81 13.61
C ALA A 81 -5.48 6.86 14.57
N ALA A 82 -5.23 6.97 15.88
CA ALA A 82 -5.92 6.19 16.90
C ALA A 82 -7.43 6.48 16.95
N ALA A 83 -7.83 7.74 16.77
CA ALA A 83 -9.24 8.12 16.70
C ALA A 83 -9.90 7.52 15.43
N ALA A 84 -9.24 7.63 14.28
CA ALA A 84 -9.71 7.05 13.03
C ALA A 84 -9.86 5.53 13.13
N CYS A 85 -8.88 4.80 13.70
CA CYS A 85 -8.98 3.36 13.91
C CYS A 85 -10.16 2.98 14.81
N ARG A 86 -10.38 3.71 15.92
CA ARG A 86 -11.57 3.48 16.80
C ARG A 86 -12.89 3.70 16.08
N TRP A 87 -12.95 4.67 15.19
CA TRP A 87 -14.14 4.90 14.36
C TRP A 87 -14.30 3.76 13.35
N THR A 88 -13.24 3.42 12.60
CA THR A 88 -13.23 2.31 11.63
C THR A 88 -13.73 1.01 12.25
N THR A 89 -13.25 0.63 13.46
CA THR A 89 -13.69 -0.57 14.18
C THR A 89 -15.21 -0.66 14.32
N LYS A 90 -15.90 0.48 14.48
CA LYS A 90 -17.36 0.52 14.64
C LYS A 90 -18.11 0.40 13.30
N GLN A 91 -17.44 0.61 12.18
CA GLN A 91 -18.03 0.55 10.84
C GLN A 91 -17.92 -0.86 10.21
N LEU A 92 -16.96 -1.68 10.68
CA LEU A 92 -16.69 -2.99 10.09
C LEU A 92 -17.79 -3.99 10.41
N SER A 93 -18.25 -4.71 9.39
CA SER A 93 -19.10 -5.88 9.53
C SER A 93 -18.31 -7.09 10.05
N PRO A 94 -18.98 -8.17 10.52
CA PRO A 94 -18.29 -9.42 10.86
C PRO A 94 -17.51 -10.01 9.69
N GLU A 95 -18.01 -9.86 8.47
CA GLU A 95 -17.39 -10.33 7.24
C GLU A 95 -16.10 -9.53 6.93
N ASP A 96 -16.10 -8.21 7.16
CA ASP A 96 -14.92 -7.36 7.03
C ASP A 96 -13.83 -7.75 8.02
N ILE A 97 -14.24 -7.96 9.28
CA ILE A 97 -13.33 -8.40 10.34
C ILE A 97 -12.69 -9.74 9.95
N ALA A 98 -13.49 -10.71 9.52
CA ALA A 98 -12.99 -12.01 9.09
C ALA A 98 -12.02 -11.91 7.91
N TYR A 99 -12.30 -11.04 6.93
CA TYR A 99 -11.38 -10.77 5.82
C TYR A 99 -10.04 -10.19 6.32
N LEU A 100 -10.07 -9.12 7.10
CA LEU A 100 -8.86 -8.50 7.64
C LEU A 100 -8.06 -9.46 8.55
N GLU A 101 -8.75 -10.32 9.31
CA GLU A 101 -8.12 -11.36 10.14
C GLU A 101 -7.37 -12.41 9.32
N SER A 102 -7.85 -12.69 8.12
CA SER A 102 -7.27 -13.68 7.20
C SER A 102 -6.00 -13.21 6.49
N LEU A 103 -5.73 -11.89 6.49
CA LEU A 103 -4.60 -11.32 5.76
C LEU A 103 -3.26 -11.75 6.37
N PRO A 104 -2.33 -12.31 5.56
CA PRO A 104 -0.99 -12.64 6.01
C PRO A 104 -0.12 -11.39 6.15
N LEU A 105 0.99 -11.52 6.88
CA LEU A 105 2.00 -10.45 6.99
C LEU A 105 2.95 -10.37 5.80
N VAL A 106 3.20 -11.51 5.17
CA VAL A 106 4.16 -11.66 4.08
C VAL A 106 3.57 -12.56 3.00
N ILE A 107 3.71 -12.16 1.75
CA ILE A 107 3.35 -13.00 0.59
C ILE A 107 4.56 -13.09 -0.33
N GLU A 108 4.88 -14.32 -0.77
CA GLU A 108 5.87 -14.58 -1.82
C GLU A 108 5.15 -14.81 -3.16
N LYS A 109 5.53 -14.05 -4.20
CA LYS A 109 4.97 -14.13 -5.55
C LYS A 109 6.09 -14.14 -6.59
N GLY A 110 6.53 -15.33 -7.00
CA GLY A 110 7.65 -15.47 -7.94
C GLY A 110 8.91 -14.78 -7.40
N ASP A 111 9.41 -13.79 -8.11
CA ASP A 111 10.62 -13.05 -7.71
C ASP A 111 10.34 -11.92 -6.68
N PHE A 112 9.12 -11.84 -6.12
CA PHE A 112 8.70 -10.76 -5.24
C PHE A 112 8.32 -11.24 -3.84
N THR A 113 8.75 -10.48 -2.82
CA THR A 113 8.21 -10.51 -1.46
C THR A 113 7.33 -9.28 -1.27
N LEU A 114 6.10 -9.45 -0.81
CA LEU A 114 5.14 -8.40 -0.50
C LEU A 114 5.00 -8.30 1.02
N VAL A 115 5.18 -7.11 1.57
CA VAL A 115 4.97 -6.79 2.99
C VAL A 115 4.42 -5.37 3.11
N HIS A 116 3.78 -5.03 4.24
CA HIS A 116 3.32 -3.66 4.44
C HIS A 116 4.46 -2.72 4.86
N GLY A 117 5.06 -2.92 6.04
CA GLY A 117 6.12 -2.06 6.57
C GLY A 117 7.49 -2.40 5.99
N SER A 118 8.09 -3.47 6.45
CA SER A 118 9.39 -3.94 5.97
C SER A 118 9.53 -5.46 6.12
N PRO A 119 10.47 -6.12 5.40
CA PRO A 119 10.74 -7.54 5.61
C PRO A 119 11.13 -7.91 7.04
N ARG A 120 11.82 -7.03 7.76
CA ARG A 120 12.25 -7.23 9.16
C ARG A 120 11.12 -7.06 10.16
N GLU A 121 10.29 -6.04 9.95
CA GLU A 121 9.16 -5.66 10.81
C GLU A 121 7.94 -5.38 9.93
N PRO A 122 7.17 -6.43 9.53
CA PRO A 122 6.16 -6.33 8.48
C PRO A 122 5.05 -5.30 8.74
N ILE A 123 4.78 -4.95 9.97
CA ILE A 123 3.68 -4.05 10.35
C ILE A 123 4.15 -2.60 10.59
N TRP A 124 5.33 -2.37 11.21
CA TRP A 124 5.63 -1.06 11.78
C TRP A 124 6.84 -0.33 11.20
N GLU A 125 7.80 -1.02 10.62
CA GLU A 125 9.02 -0.34 10.22
C GLU A 125 8.81 0.53 8.97
N TYR A 126 9.10 1.82 9.11
CA TYR A 126 9.22 2.74 7.98
C TYR A 126 10.58 2.61 7.30
N LEU A 127 10.58 2.31 6.00
CA LEU A 127 11.80 2.33 5.19
C LEU A 127 11.99 3.72 4.58
N LEU A 128 12.56 4.65 5.35
CA LEU A 128 12.78 6.05 4.94
C LEU A 128 14.25 6.41 4.75
N SER A 129 15.17 5.48 4.99
CA SER A 129 16.60 5.73 4.91
C SER A 129 17.36 4.60 4.21
N ILE A 130 18.50 4.95 3.61
CA ILE A 130 19.43 3.97 3.04
C ILE A 130 19.89 2.96 4.10
N SER A 131 20.07 3.40 5.36
CA SER A 131 20.52 2.52 6.45
C SER A 131 19.48 1.46 6.81
N SER A 132 18.19 1.84 6.97
CA SER A 132 17.12 0.89 7.26
C SER A 132 16.89 -0.06 6.08
N ALA A 133 16.85 0.45 4.86
CA ALA A 133 16.70 -0.37 3.66
C ALA A 133 17.84 -1.38 3.49
N ARG A 134 19.10 -0.94 3.71
CA ARG A 134 20.27 -1.83 3.64
C ARG A 134 20.17 -3.02 4.59
N GLN A 135 19.73 -2.81 5.82
CA GLN A 135 19.55 -3.89 6.80
C GLN A 135 18.47 -4.85 6.37
N ASN A 136 17.40 -4.35 5.75
CA ASN A 136 16.24 -5.14 5.34
C ASN A 136 16.54 -6.11 4.18
N PHE A 137 17.59 -5.90 3.37
CA PHE A 137 17.99 -6.86 2.34
C PHE A 137 18.41 -8.24 2.88
N ALA A 138 18.68 -8.37 4.18
CA ALA A 138 18.97 -9.63 4.83
C ALA A 138 17.73 -10.45 5.22
N TYR A 139 16.54 -9.86 5.18
CA TYR A 139 15.31 -10.44 5.73
C TYR A 139 14.34 -11.01 4.68
N PHE A 140 14.68 -10.98 3.41
CA PHE A 140 13.93 -11.63 2.33
C PHE A 140 14.89 -12.29 1.34
N GLN A 141 14.43 -13.33 0.60
CA GLN A 141 15.26 -14.08 -0.33
C GLN A 141 14.96 -13.77 -1.79
N SER A 142 13.77 -13.28 -2.10
CA SER A 142 13.36 -12.89 -3.45
C SER A 142 14.27 -11.78 -4.01
N GLN A 143 14.21 -11.57 -5.30
CA GLN A 143 14.99 -10.51 -5.95
C GLN A 143 14.41 -9.12 -5.64
N PHE A 144 13.10 -9.02 -5.50
CA PHE A 144 12.38 -7.75 -5.28
C PHE A 144 11.51 -7.83 -4.03
N CYS A 145 11.46 -6.74 -3.28
CA CYS A 145 10.52 -6.58 -2.18
C CYS A 145 9.64 -5.36 -2.45
N LEU A 146 8.33 -5.53 -2.26
CA LEU A 146 7.33 -4.47 -2.36
C LEU A 146 6.90 -4.09 -0.95
N VAL A 147 6.90 -2.78 -0.65
CA VAL A 147 6.55 -2.22 0.66
C VAL A 147 5.59 -1.05 0.51
N GLY A 148 4.76 -0.78 1.52
CA GLY A 148 3.84 0.36 1.63
C GLY A 148 4.20 1.28 2.79
N HIS A 149 3.23 1.58 3.64
CA HIS A 149 3.32 2.21 4.98
C HIS A 149 3.86 3.65 5.01
N SER A 150 4.87 3.99 4.25
CA SER A 150 5.41 5.35 4.21
C SER A 150 4.61 6.30 3.35
N HIS A 151 3.78 5.80 2.45
CA HIS A 151 3.00 6.52 1.44
C HIS A 151 3.85 7.37 0.48
N VAL A 152 5.16 7.11 0.41
CA VAL A 152 6.11 7.85 -0.42
C VAL A 152 6.71 6.92 -1.47
N PRO A 153 6.56 7.23 -2.77
CA PRO A 153 7.16 6.41 -3.82
C PRO A 153 8.68 6.45 -3.80
N MET A 154 9.30 5.27 -3.66
CA MET A 154 10.76 5.19 -3.58
C MET A 154 11.30 3.84 -4.01
N VAL A 155 12.57 3.82 -4.37
CA VAL A 155 13.31 2.61 -4.74
C VAL A 155 14.64 2.59 -4.00
N PHE A 156 14.90 1.49 -3.30
CA PHE A 156 16.22 1.16 -2.78
C PHE A 156 16.84 0.03 -3.60
N ARG A 157 18.11 0.20 -3.97
CA ARG A 157 18.85 -0.79 -4.76
C ARG A 157 20.03 -1.31 -3.95
N TYR A 158 20.13 -2.63 -3.83
CA TYR A 158 21.34 -3.26 -3.29
C TYR A 158 22.48 -3.16 -4.31
N THR A 159 23.62 -2.60 -3.90
CA THR A 159 24.77 -2.32 -4.78
C THR A 159 25.92 -3.30 -4.61
N GLY A 160 25.69 -4.41 -3.88
CA GLY A 160 26.75 -5.37 -3.53
C GLY A 160 27.60 -4.93 -2.35
N ALA A 161 28.46 -5.83 -1.84
CA ALA A 161 29.34 -5.60 -0.68
C ALA A 161 28.65 -4.91 0.52
N GLY A 162 27.34 -5.14 0.70
CA GLY A 162 26.54 -4.53 1.75
C GLY A 162 26.15 -3.06 1.49
N GLY A 163 26.37 -2.53 0.29
CA GLY A 163 25.95 -1.19 -0.12
C GLY A 163 24.47 -1.11 -0.48
N CYS A 164 23.89 0.11 -0.36
CA CYS A 164 22.54 0.41 -0.77
C CYS A 164 22.47 1.84 -1.33
N SER A 165 21.74 2.03 -2.41
CA SER A 165 21.44 3.36 -2.97
C SER A 165 19.94 3.61 -2.95
N PHE A 166 19.56 4.89 -2.91
CA PHE A 166 18.19 5.38 -2.96
C PHE A 166 17.95 6.14 -4.27
N SER A 167 16.75 6.01 -4.81
CA SER A 167 16.24 6.90 -5.84
C SER A 167 14.74 7.15 -5.65
N PRO A 168 14.23 8.36 -5.97
CA PRO A 168 12.78 8.57 -6.04
C PRO A 168 12.19 7.68 -7.14
N PHE A 169 10.98 7.17 -6.92
CA PHE A 169 10.24 6.46 -7.95
C PHE A 169 9.38 7.48 -8.70
N LEU A 170 9.82 7.88 -9.89
CA LEU A 170 9.21 8.97 -10.66
C LEU A 170 8.01 8.49 -11.47
N PRO A 171 6.91 9.28 -11.51
CA PRO A 171 5.73 8.91 -12.30
C PRO A 171 6.04 8.84 -13.81
N ASN A 172 5.42 7.86 -14.47
CA ASN A 172 5.56 7.58 -15.91
C ASN A 172 6.96 7.14 -16.37
N VAL A 173 7.93 7.05 -15.45
CA VAL A 173 9.27 6.52 -15.76
C VAL A 173 9.26 5.01 -15.46
N GLY A 174 9.70 4.20 -16.43
CA GLY A 174 9.80 2.75 -16.26
C GLY A 174 11.04 2.36 -15.46
N LEU A 175 10.85 1.68 -14.33
CA LEU A 175 11.90 1.02 -13.58
C LEU A 175 12.12 -0.38 -14.18
N VAL A 176 13.22 -0.56 -14.89
CA VAL A 176 13.59 -1.87 -15.45
C VAL A 176 14.12 -2.77 -14.30
N LEU A 177 13.48 -3.92 -14.12
CA LEU A 177 13.91 -4.94 -13.16
C LEU A 177 15.01 -5.80 -13.80
N GLY A 178 16.27 -5.51 -13.41
CA GLY A 178 17.46 -6.23 -13.85
C GLY A 178 17.97 -7.20 -12.77
N GLU A 179 19.29 -7.43 -12.75
CA GLU A 179 19.95 -8.38 -11.83
C GLU A 179 20.00 -7.90 -10.35
N SER A 180 19.88 -6.58 -10.10
CA SER A 180 20.01 -6.02 -8.76
C SER A 180 18.79 -6.31 -7.91
N ARG A 181 19.01 -6.60 -6.62
CA ARG A 181 17.91 -6.68 -5.65
C ARG A 181 17.37 -5.28 -5.34
N LEU A 182 16.04 -5.16 -5.26
CA LEU A 182 15.34 -3.90 -5.04
C LEU A 182 14.33 -4.01 -3.90
N ILE A 183 14.15 -2.91 -3.18
CA ILE A 183 12.96 -2.64 -2.36
C ILE A 183 12.23 -1.47 -3.03
N ILE A 184 10.93 -1.64 -3.31
CA ILE A 184 10.13 -0.70 -4.10
C ILE A 184 8.87 -0.34 -3.30
N ASN A 185 8.61 0.96 -3.14
CA ASN A 185 7.36 1.47 -2.58
C ASN A 185 6.59 2.22 -3.68
N PRO A 186 5.33 1.86 -3.97
CA PRO A 186 4.52 2.53 -4.99
C PRO A 186 3.89 3.85 -4.50
N GLY A 187 4.08 4.23 -3.22
CA GLY A 187 3.34 5.30 -2.56
C GLY A 187 1.94 4.85 -2.13
N GLY A 188 1.13 5.76 -1.61
CA GLY A 188 -0.21 5.48 -1.11
C GLY A 188 -1.31 5.89 -2.07
N VAL A 189 -2.36 5.06 -2.15
CA VAL A 189 -3.58 5.36 -2.93
C VAL A 189 -4.40 6.44 -2.25
N GLY A 190 -4.77 6.23 -0.99
CA GLY A 190 -5.76 7.06 -0.30
C GLY A 190 -5.21 8.25 0.48
N GLN A 191 -3.91 8.23 0.85
CA GLN A 191 -3.28 9.28 1.65
C GLN A 191 -1.80 9.51 1.25
N PRO A 192 -1.52 10.09 0.07
CA PRO A 192 -0.15 10.42 -0.34
C PRO A 192 0.54 11.38 0.64
N ARG A 193 1.85 11.17 0.93
CA ARG A 193 2.63 11.96 1.91
C ARG A 193 3.89 12.60 1.34
N ASP A 194 4.03 12.64 0.02
CA ASP A 194 5.20 13.19 -0.67
C ASP A 194 4.97 14.59 -1.26
N GLY A 195 3.87 15.26 -0.88
CA GLY A 195 3.49 16.59 -1.36
C GLY A 195 2.70 16.60 -2.66
N ASP A 196 2.50 15.45 -3.33
CA ASP A 196 1.61 15.31 -4.47
C ASP A 196 0.28 14.67 -4.02
N PRO A 197 -0.87 15.39 -4.06
CA PRO A 197 -2.13 14.90 -3.52
C PRO A 197 -2.79 13.81 -4.38
N ARG A 198 -2.25 13.51 -5.56
CA ARG A 198 -2.79 12.49 -6.46
C ARG A 198 -2.52 11.08 -5.92
N ALA A 199 -3.49 10.18 -6.06
CA ALA A 199 -3.34 8.77 -5.74
C ALA A 199 -2.12 8.16 -6.44
N SER A 200 -1.36 7.32 -5.75
CA SER A 200 -0.16 6.68 -6.27
C SER A 200 -0.33 5.17 -6.34
N TYR A 201 0.05 4.57 -7.46
CA TYR A 201 0.10 3.13 -7.64
C TYR A 201 1.11 2.76 -8.74
N ALA A 202 1.45 1.47 -8.88
CA ALA A 202 2.34 1.03 -9.95
C ALA A 202 1.76 -0.15 -10.73
N ILE A 203 2.21 -0.33 -11.98
CA ILE A 203 1.95 -1.53 -12.77
C ILE A 203 3.28 -2.21 -13.07
N TYR A 204 3.34 -3.51 -12.75
CA TYR A 204 4.41 -4.41 -13.18
C TYR A 204 3.99 -5.17 -14.44
N ASP A 205 4.80 -5.14 -15.49
CA ASP A 205 4.65 -5.96 -16.69
C ASP A 205 5.75 -7.03 -16.72
N SER A 206 5.36 -8.29 -16.56
CA SER A 206 6.28 -9.42 -16.49
C SER A 206 6.96 -9.76 -17.83
N LYS A 207 6.38 -9.33 -18.99
CA LYS A 207 6.99 -9.54 -20.30
C LYS A 207 8.17 -8.61 -20.53
N THR A 208 8.02 -7.35 -20.13
CA THR A 208 9.06 -6.33 -20.28
C THR A 208 9.95 -6.20 -19.06
N LYS A 209 9.57 -6.81 -17.93
CA LYS A 209 10.20 -6.66 -16.62
C LYS A 209 10.32 -5.20 -16.19
N ILE A 210 9.26 -4.42 -16.44
CA ILE A 210 9.20 -3.00 -16.08
C ILE A 210 8.11 -2.78 -15.03
N VAL A 211 8.45 -2.06 -13.96
CA VAL A 211 7.49 -1.46 -13.03
C VAL A 211 7.36 0.02 -13.35
N ARG A 212 6.13 0.52 -13.48
CA ARG A 212 5.87 1.93 -13.79
C ARG A 212 4.91 2.53 -12.79
N LEU A 213 5.32 3.66 -12.19
CA LEU A 213 4.50 4.44 -11.27
C LEU A 213 3.52 5.33 -12.02
N TYR A 214 2.32 5.49 -11.47
CA TYR A 214 1.29 6.40 -11.96
C TYR A 214 0.76 7.28 -10.84
N ARG A 215 0.32 8.49 -11.19
CA ARG A 215 -0.32 9.47 -10.31
C ARG A 215 -1.66 9.88 -10.88
N ILE A 216 -2.73 9.60 -10.15
CA ILE A 216 -4.10 9.76 -10.64
C ILE A 216 -4.82 10.83 -9.82
N PRO A 217 -5.32 11.88 -10.47
CA PRO A 217 -6.17 12.85 -9.78
C PRO A 217 -7.52 12.20 -9.42
N TYR A 218 -8.07 12.57 -8.27
CA TYR A 218 -9.40 12.19 -7.83
C TYR A 218 -10.08 13.38 -7.14
N ASP A 219 -11.38 13.29 -6.87
CA ASP A 219 -12.13 14.38 -6.23
C ASP A 219 -11.85 14.45 -4.72
N ILE A 220 -10.82 15.19 -4.36
CA ILE A 220 -10.40 15.41 -2.97
C ILE A 220 -11.48 16.18 -2.18
N GLY A 221 -12.25 17.06 -2.84
CA GLY A 221 -13.32 17.83 -2.21
C GLY A 221 -14.41 16.93 -1.63
N THR A 222 -14.84 15.94 -2.40
CA THR A 222 -15.81 14.93 -1.96
C THR A 222 -15.28 14.13 -0.77
N VAL A 223 -14.02 13.67 -0.81
CA VAL A 223 -13.41 12.90 0.29
C VAL A 223 -13.35 13.72 1.57
N SER A 224 -12.89 14.97 1.51
CA SER A 224 -12.81 15.87 2.68
C SER A 224 -14.19 16.12 3.30
N TYR A 225 -15.22 16.29 2.49
CA TYR A 225 -16.58 16.51 2.97
C TYR A 225 -17.15 15.25 3.64
N THR A 226 -16.96 14.08 3.06
CA THR A 226 -17.43 12.80 3.62
C THR A 226 -16.71 12.49 4.93
N HIS A 227 -15.40 12.72 4.99
CA HIS A 227 -14.59 12.53 6.18
C HIS A 227 -15.05 13.40 7.36
N LEU A 228 -15.32 14.69 7.13
CA LEU A 228 -15.86 15.58 8.16
C LEU A 228 -17.21 15.08 8.69
N ARG A 229 -18.14 14.67 7.82
CA ARG A 229 -19.44 14.12 8.25
C ARG A 229 -19.32 12.84 9.06
N ALA A 230 -18.42 11.94 8.69
CA ALA A 230 -18.20 10.69 9.43
C ALA A 230 -17.76 10.95 10.88
N HIS A 231 -16.97 12.00 11.12
CA HIS A 231 -16.51 12.38 12.45
C HIS A 231 -17.50 13.24 13.27
N GLU A 232 -18.47 13.91 12.62
CA GLU A 232 -19.51 14.69 13.31
C GLU A 232 -20.65 13.81 13.87
N THR A 233 -20.83 12.59 13.39
CA THR A 233 -21.93 11.69 13.76
C THR A 233 -21.53 10.56 14.71
N GLY A 234 -20.29 10.55 15.19
CA GLY A 234 -19.71 9.48 16.02
C GLY A 234 -19.65 9.75 17.52
#